data_35063006f5b775a56fc6a4e4858d107c
#
_entry.id   35063006f5b775a56fc6a4e4858d107c
#
_cell.length_a   1.000
_cell.length_b   1.000
_cell.length_c   1.000
_cell.angle_alpha   90.00
_cell.angle_beta   90.00
_cell.angle_gamma   90.00
#
_symmetry.space_group_name_H-M   'P 1'
#
loop_
_entity.id
_entity.type
_entity.pdbx_description
1 polymer ?
#
loop_
_entity_poly.entity_id
_entity_poly.type
_entity_poly.pdbx_seq_one_letter_code
_entity_poly.pdbx_strand_id
1 'polypeptide(L)'
;MRRKTEAKRTQILEGAARVFEQRGYHGTTLNDVAREVGCSKVTIYNYFESREDLLKAIIVQGSRPTMGYLAAALQGEGSLIDRLKTFARTYLILVMNDYSLAMMRLMIAESANHKFSQIFADGSEHDIWQHVRLAIEGWTRGCSPSVDAGELSKTLRSLLHGGSHFQCLIGAQATPQIDALLAEADTAVDLISTRLNV
;
A
#
# COMPACT_ATOMS: atom_id res chain seq x y z
N MET A 1 -34.27 14.42 -1.26
CA MET A 1 -32.80 14.22 -1.16
C MET A 1 -32.47 12.78 -1.53
N ARG A 2 -31.70 12.52 -2.59
CA ARG A 2 -31.38 11.15 -3.03
C ARG A 2 -30.43 10.52 -2.01
N ARG A 3 -30.82 9.37 -1.43
CA ARG A 3 -30.05 8.68 -0.39
C ARG A 3 -28.66 8.28 -0.93
N LYS A 4 -27.59 8.57 -0.19
CA LYS A 4 -26.23 8.12 -0.51
C LYS A 4 -26.24 6.59 -0.52
N THR A 5 -25.71 5.97 -1.59
CA THR A 5 -25.62 4.50 -1.69
C THR A 5 -24.16 4.09 -1.85
N GLU A 6 -23.78 2.94 -1.29
CA GLU A 6 -22.41 2.42 -1.41
C GLU A 6 -22.06 2.12 -2.87
N ALA A 7 -23.01 1.56 -3.63
CA ALA A 7 -22.82 1.32 -5.07
C ALA A 7 -22.47 2.61 -5.85
N LYS A 8 -23.13 3.72 -5.56
CA LYS A 8 -22.82 4.99 -6.22
C LYS A 8 -21.49 5.57 -5.76
N ARG A 9 -21.15 5.38 -4.48
CA ARG A 9 -19.83 5.76 -3.94
C ARG A 9 -18.71 5.01 -4.66
N THR A 10 -18.83 3.70 -4.79
CA THR A 10 -17.86 2.84 -5.51
C THR A 10 -17.73 3.28 -6.97
N GLN A 11 -18.85 3.51 -7.68
CA GLN A 11 -18.83 3.99 -9.06
C GLN A 11 -18.07 5.32 -9.22
N ILE A 12 -18.22 6.24 -8.26
CA ILE A 12 -17.49 7.52 -8.26
C ILE A 12 -15.99 7.28 -8.05
N LEU A 13 -15.60 6.41 -7.11
CA LEU A 13 -14.19 6.11 -6.83
C LEU A 13 -13.49 5.47 -8.03
N GLU A 14 -14.13 4.50 -8.69
CA GLU A 14 -13.60 3.85 -9.89
C GLU A 14 -13.45 4.83 -11.06
N GLY A 15 -14.44 5.66 -11.31
CA GLY A 15 -14.37 6.70 -12.34
C GLY A 15 -13.29 7.73 -12.05
N ALA A 16 -13.16 8.16 -10.79
CA ALA A 16 -12.14 9.10 -10.38
C ALA A 16 -10.73 8.50 -10.50
N ALA A 17 -10.53 7.23 -10.14
CA ALA A 17 -9.26 6.54 -10.30
C ALA A 17 -8.81 6.54 -11.77
N ARG A 18 -9.71 6.21 -12.71
CA ARG A 18 -9.42 6.27 -14.16
C ARG A 18 -9.03 7.68 -14.63
N VAL A 19 -9.73 8.71 -14.16
CA VAL A 19 -9.42 10.11 -14.56
C VAL A 19 -8.07 10.54 -14.00
N PHE A 20 -7.75 10.20 -12.75
CA PHE A 20 -6.44 10.49 -12.16
C PHE A 20 -5.30 9.76 -12.88
N GLU A 21 -5.51 8.51 -13.28
CA GLU A 21 -4.54 7.75 -14.05
C GLU A 21 -4.26 8.38 -15.43
N GLN A 22 -5.30 8.81 -16.12
CA GLN A 22 -5.19 9.38 -17.48
C GLN A 22 -4.63 10.80 -17.52
N ARG A 23 -4.97 11.65 -16.55
CA ARG A 23 -4.71 13.10 -16.58
C ARG A 23 -3.79 13.60 -15.48
N GLY A 24 -3.40 12.70 -14.57
CA GLY A 24 -2.73 13.07 -13.34
C GLY A 24 -3.66 13.77 -12.35
N TYR A 25 -3.21 13.87 -11.10
CA TYR A 25 -3.97 14.50 -10.03
C TYR A 25 -4.22 15.99 -10.28
N HIS A 26 -3.17 16.74 -10.68
CA HIS A 26 -3.28 18.18 -10.93
C HIS A 26 -4.14 18.53 -12.14
N GLY A 27 -4.10 17.67 -13.18
CA GLY A 27 -4.89 17.85 -14.40
C GLY A 27 -6.37 17.46 -14.25
N THR A 28 -6.79 16.98 -13.07
CA THR A 28 -8.14 16.48 -12.83
C THR A 28 -8.95 17.42 -11.96
N THR A 29 -10.18 17.72 -12.37
CA THR A 29 -11.18 18.43 -11.58
C THR A 29 -12.33 17.50 -11.18
N LEU A 30 -13.10 17.87 -10.15
CA LEU A 30 -14.32 17.12 -9.80
C LEU A 30 -15.38 17.15 -10.92
N ASN A 31 -15.30 18.13 -11.84
CA ASN A 31 -16.15 18.17 -13.04
C ASN A 31 -15.75 17.07 -14.05
N ASP A 32 -14.45 16.79 -14.18
CA ASP A 32 -13.97 15.72 -15.06
C ASP A 32 -14.43 14.36 -14.54
N VAL A 33 -14.35 14.16 -13.21
CA VAL A 33 -14.88 12.97 -12.55
C VAL A 33 -16.40 12.84 -12.74
N ALA A 34 -17.14 13.94 -12.58
CA ALA A 34 -18.59 13.94 -12.79
C ALA A 34 -18.97 13.53 -14.22
N ARG A 35 -18.20 14.01 -15.21
CA ARG A 35 -18.37 13.66 -16.63
C ARG A 35 -18.07 12.20 -16.89
N GLU A 36 -16.97 11.68 -16.36
CA GLU A 36 -16.57 10.26 -16.47
C GLU A 36 -17.63 9.32 -15.87
N VAL A 37 -18.16 9.67 -14.71
CA VAL A 37 -19.16 8.87 -13.97
C VAL A 37 -20.59 9.04 -14.51
N GLY A 38 -20.80 10.00 -15.40
CA GLY A 38 -22.15 10.32 -15.93
C GLY A 38 -23.09 10.85 -14.84
N CYS A 39 -22.61 11.74 -13.98
CA CYS A 39 -23.42 12.35 -12.93
C CYS A 39 -23.17 13.86 -12.80
N SER A 40 -23.99 14.55 -11.99
CA SER A 40 -23.80 15.98 -11.75
C SER A 40 -22.64 16.24 -10.78
N LYS A 41 -22.02 17.43 -10.89
CA LYS A 41 -21.03 17.92 -9.92
C LYS A 41 -21.58 17.92 -8.49
N VAL A 42 -22.85 18.29 -8.32
CA VAL A 42 -23.55 18.25 -7.02
C VAL A 42 -23.59 16.81 -6.47
N THR A 43 -23.74 15.81 -7.34
CA THR A 43 -23.69 14.41 -6.92
C THR A 43 -22.33 14.08 -6.35
N ILE A 44 -21.22 14.49 -6.98
CA ILE A 44 -19.87 14.26 -6.45
C ILE A 44 -19.72 14.93 -5.08
N TYR A 45 -20.05 16.20 -4.94
CA TYR A 45 -19.94 16.92 -3.67
C TYR A 45 -20.81 16.35 -2.54
N ASN A 46 -21.88 15.64 -2.87
CA ASN A 46 -22.67 14.93 -1.86
C ASN A 46 -21.92 13.73 -1.25
N TYR A 47 -20.90 13.18 -1.92
CA TYR A 47 -20.13 12.03 -1.45
C TYR A 47 -18.74 12.42 -0.94
N PHE A 48 -18.11 13.42 -1.55
CA PHE A 48 -16.74 13.83 -1.29
C PHE A 48 -16.66 15.36 -1.24
N GLU A 49 -16.10 15.89 -0.17
CA GLU A 49 -16.04 17.35 0.07
C GLU A 49 -14.99 18.02 -0.81
N SER A 50 -13.93 17.29 -1.17
CA SER A 50 -12.82 17.81 -1.95
C SER A 50 -12.24 16.74 -2.88
N ARG A 51 -11.34 17.15 -3.75
CA ARG A 51 -10.55 16.24 -4.58
C ARG A 51 -9.60 15.40 -3.75
N GLU A 52 -9.07 15.98 -2.69
CA GLU A 52 -8.20 15.32 -1.69
C GLU A 52 -8.97 14.22 -0.96
N ASP A 53 -10.19 14.49 -0.51
CA ASP A 53 -11.05 13.50 0.14
C ASP A 53 -11.39 12.33 -0.81
N LEU A 54 -11.67 12.65 -2.07
CA LEU A 54 -11.89 11.65 -3.12
C LEU A 54 -10.66 10.76 -3.33
N LEU A 55 -9.46 11.36 -3.42
CA LEU A 55 -8.22 10.61 -3.57
C LEU A 55 -7.93 9.74 -2.34
N LYS A 56 -8.10 10.27 -1.13
CA LYS A 56 -7.99 9.50 0.12
C LYS A 56 -8.89 8.26 0.07
N ALA A 57 -10.13 8.45 -0.35
CA ALA A 57 -11.08 7.35 -0.41
C ALA A 57 -10.71 6.29 -1.47
N ILE A 58 -10.10 6.69 -2.60
CA ILE A 58 -9.57 5.78 -3.63
C ILE A 58 -8.43 4.94 -3.05
N ILE A 59 -7.46 5.57 -2.38
CA ILE A 59 -6.31 4.90 -1.76
C ILE A 59 -6.79 3.88 -0.72
N VAL A 60 -7.66 4.30 0.21
CA VAL A 60 -8.17 3.43 1.28
C VAL A 60 -9.00 2.27 0.71
N GLN A 61 -9.83 2.51 -0.30
CA GLN A 61 -10.63 1.44 -0.90
C GLN A 61 -9.77 0.47 -1.71
N GLY A 62 -8.79 0.97 -2.46
CA GLY A 62 -7.88 0.15 -3.26
C GLY A 62 -6.95 -0.72 -2.42
N SER A 63 -6.56 -0.26 -1.22
CA SER A 63 -5.66 -1.00 -0.33
C SER A 63 -6.33 -2.10 0.50
N ARG A 64 -7.65 -2.03 0.73
CA ARG A 64 -8.37 -2.99 1.61
C ARG A 64 -8.22 -4.46 1.22
N PRO A 65 -8.45 -4.89 -0.04
CA PRO A 65 -8.27 -6.30 -0.43
C PRO A 65 -6.83 -6.75 -0.23
N THR A 66 -5.89 -5.90 -0.60
CA THR A 66 -4.45 -6.08 -0.48
C THR A 66 -4.02 -6.33 0.97
N MET A 67 -4.54 -5.53 1.90
CA MET A 67 -4.28 -5.69 3.33
C MET A 67 -4.78 -7.03 3.86
N GLY A 68 -5.93 -7.51 3.39
CA GLY A 68 -6.47 -8.83 3.73
C GLY A 68 -5.53 -9.97 3.31
N TYR A 69 -5.01 -9.93 2.09
CA TYR A 69 -4.06 -10.93 1.60
C TYR A 69 -2.74 -10.91 2.37
N LEU A 70 -2.19 -9.73 2.66
CA LEU A 70 -0.97 -9.56 3.43
C LEU A 70 -1.11 -10.05 4.88
N ALA A 71 -2.22 -9.72 5.53
CA ALA A 71 -2.50 -10.21 6.88
C ALA A 71 -2.67 -11.73 6.91
N ALA A 72 -3.35 -12.31 5.91
CA ALA A 72 -3.52 -13.76 5.79
C ALA A 72 -2.17 -14.49 5.59
N ALA A 73 -1.25 -13.91 4.83
CA ALA A 73 0.10 -14.47 4.65
C ALA A 73 0.85 -14.63 5.97
N LEU A 74 0.67 -13.71 6.92
CA LEU A 74 1.29 -13.77 8.24
C LEU A 74 0.63 -14.78 9.20
N GLN A 75 -0.61 -15.19 8.91
CA GLN A 75 -1.40 -16.14 9.71
C GLN A 75 -1.38 -17.56 9.15
N GLY A 76 -0.72 -17.78 8.00
CA GLY A 76 -0.63 -19.07 7.33
C GLY A 76 0.07 -20.16 8.16
N GLU A 77 0.01 -21.40 7.67
CA GLU A 77 0.74 -22.53 8.24
C GLU A 77 2.23 -22.41 7.94
N GLY A 78 3.06 -23.11 8.73
CA GLY A 78 4.51 -23.16 8.56
C GLY A 78 5.29 -22.30 9.57
N SER A 79 6.61 -22.26 9.38
CA SER A 79 7.51 -21.48 10.23
C SER A 79 7.26 -19.96 10.10
N LEU A 80 7.74 -19.17 11.06
CA LEU A 80 7.71 -17.71 10.94
C LEU A 80 8.40 -17.26 9.63
N ILE A 81 9.52 -17.91 9.27
CA ILE A 81 10.28 -17.55 8.06
C ILE A 81 9.44 -17.79 6.80
N ASP A 82 8.73 -18.92 6.70
CA ASP A 82 7.86 -19.22 5.54
C ASP A 82 6.74 -18.18 5.40
N ARG A 83 6.14 -17.79 6.53
CA ARG A 83 5.09 -16.76 6.57
C ARG A 83 5.63 -15.37 6.20
N LEU A 84 6.82 -15.01 6.69
CA LEU A 84 7.46 -13.75 6.33
C LEU A 84 7.87 -13.73 4.85
N LYS A 85 8.35 -14.86 4.28
CA LYS A 85 8.63 -14.96 2.84
C LYS A 85 7.36 -14.81 2.01
N THR A 86 6.29 -15.49 2.39
CA THR A 86 4.98 -15.34 1.71
C THR A 86 4.49 -13.90 1.78
N PHE A 87 4.59 -13.27 2.95
CA PHE A 87 4.26 -11.86 3.12
C PHE A 87 5.13 -10.95 2.23
N ALA A 88 6.45 -11.09 2.28
CA ALA A 88 7.39 -10.23 1.55
C ALA A 88 7.23 -10.33 0.04
N ARG A 89 7.06 -11.55 -0.50
CA ARG A 89 6.77 -11.80 -1.92
C ARG A 89 5.47 -11.13 -2.34
N THR A 90 4.38 -11.35 -1.58
CA THR A 90 3.08 -10.73 -1.86
C THR A 90 3.18 -9.22 -1.79
N TYR A 91 3.87 -8.69 -0.78
CA TYR A 91 4.06 -7.25 -0.61
C TYR A 91 4.79 -6.62 -1.79
N LEU A 92 5.95 -7.18 -2.23
CA LEU A 92 6.69 -6.64 -3.37
C LEU A 92 5.85 -6.66 -4.65
N ILE A 93 5.15 -7.75 -4.96
CA ILE A 93 4.26 -7.81 -6.13
C ILE A 93 3.23 -6.68 -6.09
N LEU A 94 2.68 -6.39 -4.92
CA LEU A 94 1.62 -5.40 -4.75
C LEU A 94 2.14 -3.96 -4.86
N VAL A 95 3.33 -3.66 -4.33
CA VAL A 95 3.88 -2.29 -4.39
C VAL A 95 4.60 -1.99 -5.71
N MET A 96 4.96 -3.04 -6.47
CA MET A 96 5.72 -2.93 -7.72
C MET A 96 4.85 -2.85 -8.98
N ASN A 97 3.52 -2.96 -8.87
CA ASN A 97 2.66 -2.75 -10.03
C ASN A 97 2.58 -1.26 -10.42
N ASP A 98 2.29 -0.99 -11.70
CA ASP A 98 2.29 0.36 -12.26
C ASP A 98 1.38 1.33 -11.51
N TYR A 99 0.20 0.87 -11.07
CA TYR A 99 -0.74 1.68 -10.28
C TYR A 99 -0.15 2.09 -8.93
N SER A 100 0.44 1.15 -8.19
CA SER A 100 1.03 1.41 -6.87
C SER A 100 2.23 2.37 -6.99
N LEU A 101 3.11 2.16 -7.99
CA LEU A 101 4.23 3.04 -8.25
C LEU A 101 3.78 4.45 -8.67
N ALA A 102 2.77 4.57 -9.54
CA ALA A 102 2.21 5.86 -9.94
C ALA A 102 1.59 6.60 -8.75
N MET A 103 0.86 5.88 -7.90
CA MET A 103 0.25 6.43 -6.69
C MET A 103 1.32 6.89 -5.69
N MET A 104 2.39 6.10 -5.49
CA MET A 104 3.50 6.48 -4.60
C MET A 104 4.23 7.72 -5.11
N ARG A 105 4.50 7.81 -6.44
CA ARG A 105 5.09 9.01 -7.04
C ARG A 105 4.22 10.25 -6.83
N LEU A 106 2.92 10.11 -7.03
CA LEU A 106 1.96 11.20 -6.76
C LEU A 106 2.07 11.66 -5.31
N MET A 107 2.12 10.74 -4.37
CA MET A 107 2.19 11.06 -2.96
C MET A 107 3.49 11.75 -2.56
N ILE A 108 4.61 11.33 -3.13
CA ILE A 108 5.90 12.00 -2.93
C ILE A 108 5.84 13.42 -3.49
N ALA A 109 5.28 13.59 -4.70
CA ALA A 109 5.13 14.91 -5.32
C ALA A 109 4.26 15.87 -4.49
N GLU A 110 3.22 15.34 -3.84
CA GLU A 110 2.28 16.11 -3.01
C GLU A 110 2.68 16.19 -1.53
N SER A 111 3.81 15.62 -1.13
CA SER A 111 4.23 15.50 0.29
C SER A 111 4.43 16.84 1.00
N ALA A 112 4.71 17.93 0.27
CA ALA A 112 4.75 19.29 0.80
C ALA A 112 3.36 19.81 1.26
N ASN A 113 2.28 19.21 0.80
CA ASN A 113 0.92 19.53 1.22
C ASN A 113 0.56 18.73 2.47
N HIS A 114 0.49 19.37 3.64
CA HIS A 114 0.19 18.72 4.92
C HIS A 114 -1.09 17.86 4.92
N LYS A 115 -2.12 18.23 4.14
CA LYS A 115 -3.33 17.44 4.01
C LYS A 115 -3.07 16.09 3.32
N PHE A 116 -2.12 16.07 2.39
CA PHE A 116 -1.72 14.87 1.68
C PHE A 116 -0.90 13.92 2.54
N SER A 117 0.07 14.45 3.30
CA SER A 117 0.90 13.64 4.19
C SER A 117 0.08 12.98 5.33
N GLN A 118 -0.99 13.64 5.80
CA GLN A 118 -1.92 13.05 6.76
C GLN A 118 -2.71 11.86 6.19
N ILE A 119 -3.06 11.88 4.89
CA ILE A 119 -3.74 10.76 4.23
C ILE A 119 -2.93 9.47 4.36
N PHE A 120 -1.59 9.59 4.34
CA PHE A 120 -0.65 8.48 4.47
C PHE A 120 -0.41 8.07 5.92
N ALA A 121 -0.24 9.03 6.82
CA ALA A 121 -0.04 8.76 8.23
C ALA A 121 -1.22 7.99 8.85
N ASP A 122 -2.44 8.28 8.36
CA ASP A 122 -3.67 7.61 8.77
C ASP A 122 -3.98 6.34 7.96
N GLY A 123 -3.15 6.00 6.98
CA GLY A 123 -3.42 4.95 6.00
C GLY A 123 -2.97 3.55 6.42
N SER A 124 -3.50 2.58 5.72
CA SER A 124 -3.40 1.14 5.92
C SER A 124 -1.96 0.57 5.93
N GLU A 125 -0.97 1.30 5.42
CA GLU A 125 0.41 0.80 5.38
C GLU A 125 1.03 0.69 6.78
N HIS A 126 0.72 1.64 7.67
CA HIS A 126 1.19 1.57 9.06
C HIS A 126 0.63 0.32 9.77
N ASP A 127 -0.60 -0.03 9.48
CA ASP A 127 -1.29 -1.18 10.08
C ASP A 127 -0.66 -2.51 9.68
N ILE A 128 -0.27 -2.69 8.41
CA ILE A 128 0.31 -3.97 7.96
C ILE A 128 1.68 -4.27 8.59
N TRP A 129 2.51 -3.25 8.78
CA TRP A 129 3.81 -3.42 9.45
C TRP A 129 3.67 -3.68 10.94
N GLN A 130 2.59 -3.22 11.55
CA GLN A 130 2.20 -3.61 12.90
C GLN A 130 1.86 -5.10 12.98
N HIS A 131 1.18 -5.67 11.97
CA HIS A 131 0.92 -7.12 11.90
C HIS A 131 2.21 -7.92 11.75
N VAL A 132 3.18 -7.46 10.95
CA VAL A 132 4.51 -8.07 10.87
C VAL A 132 5.20 -8.08 12.24
N ARG A 133 5.20 -6.94 12.94
CA ARG A 133 5.76 -6.83 14.29
C ARG A 133 5.12 -7.84 15.24
N LEU A 134 3.79 -7.89 15.28
CA LEU A 134 3.04 -8.81 16.14
C LEU A 134 3.31 -10.28 15.80
N ALA A 135 3.47 -10.64 14.53
CA ALA A 135 3.84 -12.00 14.12
C ALA A 135 5.23 -12.38 14.65
N ILE A 136 6.22 -11.49 14.56
CA ILE A 136 7.57 -11.69 15.10
C ILE A 136 7.52 -11.78 16.62
N GLU A 137 6.82 -10.88 17.32
CA GLU A 137 6.66 -10.90 18.78
C GLU A 137 6.02 -12.20 19.27
N GLY A 138 4.97 -12.67 18.58
CA GLY A 138 4.30 -13.93 18.92
C GLY A 138 5.23 -15.13 18.82
N TRP A 139 6.12 -15.16 17.84
CA TRP A 139 7.08 -16.23 17.65
C TRP A 139 8.25 -16.16 18.64
N THR A 140 8.79 -14.97 18.86
CA THR A 140 9.97 -14.77 19.73
C THR A 140 9.63 -14.72 21.23
N ARG A 141 8.36 -14.86 21.59
CA ARG A 141 7.91 -14.84 22.98
C ARG A 141 8.56 -15.96 23.79
N GLY A 142 9.42 -15.58 24.72
CA GLY A 142 10.18 -16.51 25.56
C GLY A 142 11.56 -16.86 25.02
N CYS A 143 11.99 -16.32 23.89
CA CYS A 143 13.37 -16.45 23.40
C CYS A 143 14.33 -15.53 24.16
N SER A 144 15.54 -16.03 24.44
CA SER A 144 16.62 -15.23 25.06
C SER A 144 17.85 -15.35 24.14
N PRO A 145 18.50 -14.25 23.73
CA PRO A 145 18.20 -12.85 24.07
C PRO A 145 16.91 -12.34 23.40
N SER A 146 16.30 -11.32 24.02
CA SER A 146 15.08 -10.73 23.48
C SER A 146 15.33 -10.09 22.11
N VAL A 147 14.57 -10.53 21.12
CA VAL A 147 14.59 -9.96 19.76
C VAL A 147 13.67 -8.74 19.74
N ASP A 148 14.18 -7.60 19.27
CA ASP A 148 13.32 -6.42 19.03
C ASP A 148 12.53 -6.61 17.72
N ALA A 149 11.29 -7.06 17.86
CA ALA A 149 10.39 -7.28 16.74
C ALA A 149 10.04 -5.99 15.99
N GLY A 150 10.06 -4.84 16.69
CA GLY A 150 9.86 -3.54 16.07
C GLY A 150 11.02 -3.16 15.16
N GLU A 151 12.26 -3.39 15.62
CA GLU A 151 13.46 -3.18 14.81
C GLU A 151 13.50 -4.11 13.60
N LEU A 152 13.19 -5.39 13.78
CA LEU A 152 13.16 -6.35 12.67
C LEU A 152 12.08 -6.02 11.63
N SER A 153 10.89 -5.64 12.06
CA SER A 153 9.82 -5.19 11.17
C SER A 153 10.24 -3.97 10.35
N LYS A 154 10.87 -2.96 10.98
CA LYS A 154 11.42 -1.78 10.28
C LYS A 154 12.54 -2.16 9.32
N THR A 155 13.43 -3.07 9.72
CA THR A 155 14.54 -3.54 8.87
C THR A 155 14.00 -4.26 7.63
N LEU A 156 13.05 -5.19 7.78
CA LEU A 156 12.42 -5.87 6.65
C LEU A 156 11.77 -4.86 5.69
N ARG A 157 11.00 -3.91 6.23
CA ARG A 157 10.42 -2.83 5.42
C ARG A 157 11.49 -2.07 4.64
N SER A 158 12.58 -1.67 5.27
CA SER A 158 13.66 -0.92 4.64
C SER A 158 14.34 -1.73 3.53
N LEU A 159 14.54 -3.03 3.71
CA LEU A 159 15.11 -3.91 2.70
C LEU A 159 14.20 -4.02 1.47
N LEU A 160 12.90 -4.23 1.68
CA LEU A 160 11.92 -4.34 0.59
C LEU A 160 11.72 -3.03 -0.18
N HIS A 161 11.88 -1.87 0.47
CA HIS A 161 11.77 -0.57 -0.19
C HIS A 161 13.08 -0.06 -0.79
N GLY A 162 14.23 -0.48 -0.26
CA GLY A 162 15.54 0.04 -0.66
C GLY A 162 16.13 -0.56 -1.94
N GLY A 163 15.59 -1.69 -2.39
CA GLY A 163 16.06 -2.40 -3.57
C GLY A 163 15.42 -1.92 -4.87
N SER A 164 14.91 -2.89 -5.65
CA SER A 164 14.26 -2.64 -6.95
C SER A 164 13.08 -1.67 -6.84
N HIS A 165 12.34 -1.68 -5.72
CA HIS A 165 11.22 -0.78 -5.52
C HIS A 165 11.64 0.70 -5.60
N PHE A 166 12.71 1.10 -4.92
CA PHE A 166 13.21 2.47 -4.99
C PHE A 166 13.68 2.85 -6.39
N GLN A 167 14.41 1.95 -7.08
CA GLN A 167 14.89 2.18 -8.45
C GLN A 167 13.73 2.36 -9.44
N CYS A 168 12.68 1.55 -9.32
CA CYS A 168 11.47 1.70 -10.13
C CYS A 168 10.71 2.97 -9.78
N LEU A 169 10.63 3.31 -8.48
CA LEU A 169 9.91 4.50 -8.01
C LEU A 169 10.50 5.79 -8.59
N ILE A 170 11.83 5.91 -8.65
CA ILE A 170 12.51 7.07 -9.25
C ILE A 170 12.65 6.98 -10.78
N GLY A 171 12.17 5.91 -11.40
CA GLY A 171 12.25 5.71 -12.86
C GLY A 171 13.64 5.32 -13.38
N ALA A 172 14.57 4.93 -12.50
CA ALA A 172 15.91 4.50 -12.89
C ALA A 172 15.95 3.07 -13.43
N GLN A 173 14.91 2.27 -13.17
CA GLN A 173 14.79 0.89 -13.60
C GLN A 173 13.33 0.57 -13.97
N ALA A 174 13.13 -0.28 -14.97
CA ALA A 174 11.83 -0.88 -15.26
C ALA A 174 11.49 -1.95 -14.19
N THR A 175 10.20 -2.22 -14.01
CA THR A 175 9.75 -3.27 -13.08
C THR A 175 10.40 -4.61 -13.43
N PRO A 176 11.11 -5.26 -12.50
CA PRO A 176 11.75 -6.56 -12.75
C PRO A 176 10.72 -7.65 -13.05
N GLN A 177 11.21 -8.73 -13.66
CA GLN A 177 10.40 -9.95 -13.81
C GLN A 177 10.03 -10.51 -12.44
N ILE A 178 8.89 -11.21 -12.37
CA ILE A 178 8.32 -11.71 -11.12
C ILE A 178 9.30 -12.57 -10.33
N ASP A 179 10.06 -13.43 -10.99
CA ASP A 179 11.03 -14.33 -10.33
C ASP A 179 12.14 -13.53 -9.62
N ALA A 180 12.57 -12.42 -10.20
CA ALA A 180 13.56 -11.54 -9.57
C ALA A 180 12.99 -10.84 -8.32
N LEU A 181 11.72 -10.42 -8.36
CA LEU A 181 11.03 -9.85 -7.20
C LEU A 181 10.87 -10.88 -6.07
N LEU A 182 10.53 -12.12 -6.42
CA LEU A 182 10.40 -13.19 -5.43
C LEU A 182 11.75 -13.49 -4.76
N ALA A 183 12.84 -13.55 -5.54
CA ALA A 183 14.18 -13.75 -5.01
C ALA A 183 14.65 -12.59 -4.11
N GLU A 184 14.33 -11.35 -4.48
CA GLU A 184 14.62 -10.16 -3.67
C GLU A 184 13.87 -10.21 -2.33
N ALA A 185 12.59 -10.58 -2.36
CA ALA A 185 11.76 -10.74 -1.16
C ALA A 185 12.33 -11.81 -0.22
N ASP A 186 12.74 -12.97 -0.77
CA ASP A 186 13.34 -14.05 0.01
C ASP A 186 14.65 -13.60 0.64
N THR A 187 15.52 -12.96 -0.12
CA THR A 187 16.79 -12.44 0.37
C THR A 187 16.58 -11.45 1.53
N ALA A 188 15.59 -10.57 1.44
CA ALA A 188 15.27 -9.63 2.53
C ALA A 188 14.88 -10.35 3.81
N VAL A 189 14.08 -11.41 3.71
CA VAL A 189 13.69 -12.23 4.88
C VAL A 189 14.86 -13.04 5.41
N ASP A 190 15.68 -13.66 4.55
CA ASP A 190 16.86 -14.42 4.96
C ASP A 190 17.86 -13.55 5.73
N LEU A 191 18.04 -12.29 5.33
CA LEU A 191 18.89 -11.35 6.05
C LEU A 191 18.41 -11.03 7.47
N ILE A 192 17.11 -10.91 7.69
CA ILE A 192 16.57 -10.66 9.04
C ILE A 192 16.47 -11.95 9.85
N SER A 193 16.36 -13.12 9.20
CA SER A 193 16.26 -14.43 9.87
C SER A 193 17.49 -14.76 10.70
N THR A 194 18.67 -14.30 10.27
CA THR A 194 19.93 -14.46 11.01
C THR A 194 19.87 -13.85 12.42
N ARG A 195 19.00 -12.86 12.64
CA ARG A 195 18.79 -12.23 13.96
C ARG A 195 17.66 -12.88 14.76
N LEU A 196 16.88 -13.76 14.15
CA LEU A 196 15.81 -14.50 14.83
C LEU A 196 16.31 -15.73 15.58
N ASN A 197 17.60 -16.13 15.42
CA ASN A 197 18.20 -17.33 15.99
C ASN A 197 17.38 -18.61 15.69
N VAL A 198 16.82 -18.70 14.47
CA VAL A 198 16.02 -19.82 13.98
C VAL A 198 16.81 -20.57 12.93
#